data_1f5c7809f08eb9329b89ec4fd101e034
#
_entry.id   1f5c7809f08eb9329b89ec4fd101e034
#
_cell.length_a   1.000
_cell.length_b   1.000
_cell.length_c   1.000
_cell.angle_alpha   90.00
_cell.angle_beta   90.00
_cell.angle_gamma   90.00
#
_symmetry.space_group_name_H-M   'P 1'
#
loop_
_entity.id
_entity.type
_entity.pdbx_description
1 polymer ?
#
loop_
_entity_poly.entity_id
_entity_poly.type
_entity_poly.pdbx_seq_one_letter_code
_entity_poly.pdbx_strand_id
1 'polypeptide(L)'
;MLCLITLSMTAKGHTAANNRLVIAKAPAGIELKKDFEVKARIANGEWKAIDTYAFKVDRVANAKHNVEVTSVAKFEFEGKVEIQVKSIAQDIKSYKIRPISYGTEAKQEGNTLTFSLDRPRYLSVEINGNIYQNLQIFADNILEKPKVKKKKDLMYFGPGIHDFKGDSIHIASGKTVFIDNGAVIKGWLSTYGSRDVKILGHGIVMPGHHEGIMVRYSKNVYIDGPLTTQLPIGGSDSVTVKNAKVMSWYGWGDGFNIFASNNIYQEHLFARTSDDCSTIYCTRKNYHGGCRNITIKDFVMWADVAHPIMIGLHSETPENEEISNVLYDNIDILEHTENQIDYQGCIGINNGDNILVKGVTFQNFHIDNIRKGMLFNMRVCFNKKYCSAPGRGIEDITLRNIAYTGEAPNMGIIAGYDESRKVKNIRFENFTINGKVISDDMPGKPKWYKTADMANIYVNDHVDNITFCK
;
A
#
# COMPACT_ATOMS: atom_id res chain seq x y z
N MET A 1 -58.46 23.11 16.27
CA MET A 1 -57.35 24.02 16.69
C MET A 1 -56.07 23.23 16.61
N LEU A 2 -55.39 23.25 15.43
CA LEU A 2 -54.16 22.52 15.19
C LEU A 2 -52.98 23.42 15.46
N CYS A 3 -52.14 23.03 16.42
CA CYS A 3 -50.97 23.78 16.81
C CYS A 3 -49.79 23.29 15.93
N LEU A 4 -49.35 24.10 14.95
CA LEU A 4 -48.13 23.89 14.19
C LEU A 4 -46.93 24.26 15.05
N ILE A 5 -46.10 23.27 15.40
CA ILE A 5 -44.76 23.50 16.00
C ILE A 5 -43.76 23.62 14.87
N THR A 6 -43.28 24.82 14.57
CA THR A 6 -42.17 25.06 13.69
C THR A 6 -40.87 24.79 14.43
N LEU A 7 -40.17 23.67 14.07
CA LEU A 7 -38.80 23.46 14.51
C LEU A 7 -37.88 24.32 13.63
N SER A 8 -37.30 25.35 14.23
CA SER A 8 -36.17 26.09 13.63
C SER A 8 -34.89 25.25 13.76
N MET A 9 -34.43 24.66 12.65
CA MET A 9 -33.08 24.13 12.55
C MET A 9 -32.08 25.29 12.49
N THR A 10 -31.41 25.55 13.59
CA THR A 10 -30.21 26.40 13.58
C THR A 10 -29.11 25.66 12.86
N ALA A 11 -28.74 26.12 11.67
CA ALA A 11 -27.53 25.70 10.98
C ALA A 11 -26.33 25.95 11.91
N LYS A 12 -25.68 24.89 12.36
CA LYS A 12 -24.38 25.01 13.04
C LYS A 12 -23.41 25.63 12.02
N GLY A 13 -22.93 26.82 12.34
CA GLY A 13 -21.94 27.51 11.51
C GLY A 13 -20.74 26.59 11.27
N HIS A 14 -20.32 26.48 10.01
CA HIS A 14 -19.02 25.96 9.65
C HIS A 14 -17.97 26.78 10.38
N THR A 15 -17.33 26.24 11.38
CA THR A 15 -16.06 26.76 11.89
C THR A 15 -15.13 26.86 10.70
N ALA A 16 -14.59 28.05 10.42
CA ALA A 16 -13.58 28.26 9.39
C ALA A 16 -12.51 27.18 9.58
N ALA A 17 -12.29 26.34 8.56
CA ALA A 17 -11.26 25.33 8.60
C ALA A 17 -9.94 26.03 8.89
N ASN A 18 -9.28 25.69 10.00
CA ASN A 18 -7.96 26.19 10.32
C ASN A 18 -6.99 25.65 9.26
N ASN A 19 -6.73 26.43 8.24
CA ASN A 19 -5.75 26.08 7.23
C ASN A 19 -4.36 26.18 7.84
N ARG A 20 -3.65 25.05 7.95
CA ARG A 20 -2.29 24.97 8.50
C ARG A 20 -1.38 24.24 7.51
N LEU A 21 -0.14 24.68 7.43
CA LEU A 21 0.91 24.02 6.64
C LEU A 21 2.19 23.93 7.47
N VAL A 22 2.67 22.71 7.66
CA VAL A 22 3.90 22.40 8.37
C VAL A 22 4.89 21.76 7.40
N ILE A 23 6.04 22.40 7.23
CA ILE A 23 7.15 21.93 6.40
C ILE A 23 8.37 21.84 7.28
N ALA A 24 8.92 20.65 7.43
CA ALA A 24 10.20 20.45 8.07
C ALA A 24 11.32 20.51 7.04
N LYS A 25 12.43 21.14 7.40
CA LYS A 25 13.66 21.09 6.58
C LYS A 25 14.31 19.72 6.72
N ALA A 26 14.91 19.25 5.63
CA ALA A 26 15.73 18.07 5.65
C ALA A 26 16.95 18.29 6.56
N PRO A 27 17.32 17.31 7.39
CA PRO A 27 18.51 17.43 8.25
C PRO A 27 19.79 17.56 7.42
N ALA A 28 20.74 18.35 7.92
CA ALA A 28 22.06 18.45 7.30
C ALA A 28 22.71 17.05 7.19
N GLY A 29 23.26 16.72 6.02
CA GLY A 29 23.89 15.42 5.74
C GLY A 29 22.94 14.34 5.20
N ILE A 30 21.67 14.64 4.95
CA ILE A 30 20.76 13.80 4.16
C ILE A 30 20.91 14.14 2.68
N GLU A 31 20.90 13.12 1.84
CA GLU A 31 20.96 13.29 0.39
C GLU A 31 19.63 13.85 -0.16
N LEU A 32 19.75 14.92 -0.93
CA LEU A 32 18.62 15.55 -1.64
C LEU A 32 18.78 15.33 -3.13
N LYS A 33 17.63 15.18 -3.83
CA LYS A 33 17.59 15.08 -5.30
C LYS A 33 16.94 16.33 -5.88
N LYS A 34 17.66 17.00 -6.77
CA LYS A 34 17.27 18.33 -7.30
C LYS A 34 16.60 18.27 -8.68
N ASP A 35 15.98 17.16 -9.04
CA ASP A 35 15.26 17.04 -10.31
C ASP A 35 13.97 17.88 -10.34
N PHE A 36 13.46 18.22 -9.16
CA PHE A 36 12.26 19.02 -8.96
C PHE A 36 12.46 20.10 -7.91
N GLU A 37 11.86 21.27 -8.13
CA GLU A 37 11.58 22.24 -7.08
C GLU A 37 10.11 22.13 -6.69
N VAL A 38 9.85 21.86 -5.40
CA VAL A 38 8.50 21.71 -4.87
C VAL A 38 8.19 22.82 -3.89
N LYS A 39 7.01 23.41 -4.00
CA LYS A 39 6.52 24.43 -3.08
C LYS A 39 5.07 24.14 -2.72
N ALA A 40 4.67 24.53 -1.52
CA ALA A 40 3.28 24.51 -1.11
C ALA A 40 2.87 25.83 -0.44
N ARG A 41 1.57 26.12 -0.48
CA ARG A 41 0.97 27.24 0.25
C ARG A 41 -0.46 26.94 0.68
N ILE A 42 -0.89 27.61 1.72
CA ILE A 42 -2.29 27.66 2.11
C ILE A 42 -2.93 28.89 1.44
N ALA A 43 -4.13 28.71 0.92
CA ALA A 43 -5.00 29.71 0.29
C ALA A 43 -4.41 31.13 0.18
N ASN A 44 -3.88 31.49 -1.00
CA ASN A 44 -3.31 32.82 -1.32
C ASN A 44 -2.13 33.28 -0.43
N GLY A 45 -1.59 32.40 0.43
CA GLY A 45 -0.39 32.69 1.22
C GLY A 45 0.89 32.64 0.40
N GLU A 46 2.02 32.86 1.08
CA GLU A 46 3.33 32.76 0.46
C GLU A 46 3.70 31.30 0.12
N TRP A 47 4.37 31.10 -1.00
CA TRP A 47 4.92 29.83 -1.39
C TRP A 47 6.11 29.45 -0.50
N LYS A 48 6.03 28.30 0.17
CA LYS A 48 7.08 27.75 1.00
C LYS A 48 7.74 26.58 0.29
N ALA A 49 9.08 26.59 0.20
CA ALA A 49 9.84 25.52 -0.42
C ALA A 49 9.82 24.23 0.43
N ILE A 50 9.78 23.08 -0.24
CA ILE A 50 9.84 21.75 0.34
C ILE A 50 11.08 21.08 -0.21
N ASP A 51 11.92 20.56 0.69
CA ASP A 51 13.11 19.79 0.31
C ASP A 51 12.71 18.45 -0.34
N THR A 52 13.42 18.06 -1.39
CA THR A 52 13.20 16.79 -2.09
C THR A 52 14.28 15.80 -1.73
N TYR A 53 13.92 14.79 -0.95
CA TYR A 53 14.80 13.71 -0.52
C TYR A 53 15.12 12.77 -1.68
N ALA A 54 16.33 12.22 -1.71
CA ALA A 54 16.74 11.15 -2.61
C ALA A 54 16.35 9.80 -2.03
N PHE A 55 15.45 9.06 -2.69
CA PHE A 55 15.07 7.70 -2.31
C PHE A 55 15.43 6.71 -3.41
N LYS A 56 16.01 5.59 -3.01
CA LYS A 56 16.32 4.49 -3.91
C LYS A 56 15.05 3.69 -4.23
N VAL A 57 14.93 3.27 -5.49
CA VAL A 57 13.90 2.37 -5.98
C VAL A 57 14.55 1.32 -6.89
N ASP A 58 13.87 0.22 -7.14
CA ASP A 58 14.41 -0.87 -7.96
C ASP A 58 13.91 -0.80 -9.41
N ARG A 59 14.78 -1.17 -10.31
CA ARG A 59 14.46 -1.37 -11.72
C ARG A 59 15.04 -2.69 -12.19
N VAL A 60 14.19 -3.66 -12.47
CA VAL A 60 14.66 -4.90 -13.10
C VAL A 60 14.83 -4.70 -14.60
N ALA A 61 16.07 -4.79 -15.07
CA ALA A 61 16.40 -4.76 -16.47
C ALA A 61 17.47 -5.82 -16.77
N ASN A 62 17.34 -6.54 -17.89
CA ASN A 62 18.27 -7.61 -18.28
C ASN A 62 18.46 -8.67 -17.17
N ALA A 63 17.37 -9.07 -16.52
CA ALA A 63 17.34 -10.01 -15.39
C ALA A 63 18.22 -9.60 -14.17
N LYS A 64 18.49 -8.31 -14.02
CA LYS A 64 19.26 -7.75 -12.90
C LYS A 64 18.47 -6.65 -12.21
N HIS A 65 18.62 -6.58 -10.89
CA HIS A 65 18.18 -5.46 -10.11
C HIS A 65 19.14 -4.27 -10.29
N ASN A 66 18.60 -3.12 -10.64
CA ASN A 66 19.35 -1.88 -10.81
C ASN A 66 18.73 -0.81 -9.92
N VAL A 67 19.56 -0.11 -9.18
CA VAL A 67 19.09 0.97 -8.32
C VAL A 67 18.90 2.24 -9.14
N GLU A 68 17.70 2.78 -9.06
CA GLU A 68 17.35 4.13 -9.55
C GLU A 68 17.09 5.03 -8.33
N VAL A 69 17.08 6.34 -8.55
CA VAL A 69 16.80 7.31 -7.47
C VAL A 69 15.62 8.18 -7.87
N THR A 70 14.58 8.13 -7.05
CA THR A 70 13.39 8.99 -7.16
C THR A 70 13.46 10.15 -6.17
N SER A 71 12.69 11.20 -6.42
CA SER A 71 12.54 12.34 -5.52
C SER A 71 11.34 12.13 -4.58
N VAL A 72 11.46 12.52 -3.32
CA VAL A 72 10.37 12.48 -2.33
C VAL A 72 10.22 13.85 -1.68
N ALA A 73 9.05 14.46 -1.81
CA ALA A 73 8.64 15.65 -1.07
C ALA A 73 7.60 15.27 -0.01
N LYS A 74 7.75 15.77 1.21
CA LYS A 74 6.81 15.50 2.31
C LYS A 74 6.50 16.74 3.12
N PHE A 75 5.25 16.89 3.51
CA PHE A 75 4.75 17.98 4.33
C PHE A 75 3.43 17.60 5.00
N GLU A 76 3.04 18.35 6.00
CA GLU A 76 1.78 18.16 6.71
C GLU A 76 0.86 19.37 6.51
N PHE A 77 -0.46 19.14 6.44
CA PHE A 77 -1.42 20.23 6.31
C PHE A 77 -2.80 19.89 6.87
N GLU A 78 -3.56 20.93 7.13
CA GLU A 78 -5.00 20.90 7.40
C GLU A 78 -5.71 21.89 6.48
N GLY A 79 -6.91 21.54 6.05
CA GLY A 79 -7.69 22.37 5.11
C GLY A 79 -7.27 22.15 3.66
N LYS A 80 -7.18 23.25 2.88
CA LYS A 80 -6.80 23.20 1.46
C LYS A 80 -5.38 23.71 1.25
N VAL A 81 -4.57 22.97 0.49
CA VAL A 81 -3.20 23.33 0.11
C VAL A 81 -3.06 23.41 -1.40
N GLU A 82 -2.33 24.39 -1.90
CA GLU A 82 -1.85 24.47 -3.27
C GLU A 82 -0.40 23.99 -3.33
N ILE A 83 -0.08 23.20 -4.36
CA ILE A 83 1.24 22.60 -4.58
C ILE A 83 1.73 23.06 -5.95
N GLN A 84 2.99 23.46 -6.01
CA GLN A 84 3.69 23.77 -7.23
C GLN A 84 4.89 22.85 -7.39
N VAL A 85 4.98 22.18 -8.53
CA VAL A 85 6.07 21.29 -8.92
C VAL A 85 6.71 21.82 -10.18
N LYS A 86 7.96 22.27 -10.10
CA LYS A 86 8.76 22.68 -11.26
C LYS A 86 9.75 21.57 -11.59
N SER A 87 9.69 21.08 -12.82
CA SER A 87 10.70 20.14 -13.36
C SER A 87 11.99 20.91 -13.69
N ILE A 88 13.11 20.46 -13.10
CA ILE A 88 14.44 21.04 -13.32
C ILE A 88 15.27 20.17 -14.25
N ALA A 89 15.13 18.84 -14.13
CA ALA A 89 15.95 17.89 -14.90
C ALA A 89 15.56 17.80 -16.38
N GLN A 90 14.32 18.15 -16.74
CA GLN A 90 13.82 18.05 -18.11
C GLN A 90 12.60 18.97 -18.35
N ASP A 91 12.40 19.35 -19.61
CA ASP A 91 11.19 20.06 -20.03
C ASP A 91 9.95 19.15 -19.99
N ILE A 92 8.83 19.72 -19.56
CA ILE A 92 7.55 19.00 -19.50
C ILE A 92 6.89 18.98 -20.87
N LYS A 93 6.97 17.83 -21.57
CA LYS A 93 6.22 17.56 -22.80
C LYS A 93 4.89 16.86 -22.51
N SER A 94 4.87 16.05 -21.45
CA SER A 94 3.68 15.41 -20.90
C SER A 94 3.89 15.17 -19.41
N TYR A 95 2.78 15.05 -18.68
CA TYR A 95 2.84 14.69 -17.27
C TYR A 95 1.70 13.75 -16.90
N LYS A 96 1.86 13.03 -15.79
CA LYS A 96 0.85 12.18 -15.18
C LYS A 96 0.93 12.33 -13.67
N ILE A 97 -0.21 12.55 -13.02
CA ILE A 97 -0.32 12.56 -11.55
C ILE A 97 -1.16 11.34 -11.17
N ARG A 98 -0.58 10.43 -10.41
CA ARG A 98 -1.25 9.19 -9.97
C ARG A 98 -1.38 9.12 -8.45
N PRO A 99 -2.39 8.42 -7.91
CA PRO A 99 -3.46 7.65 -8.57
C PRO A 99 -4.35 8.49 -9.46
N ILE A 100 -4.73 7.93 -10.61
CA ILE A 100 -5.68 8.59 -11.54
C ILE A 100 -7.06 8.72 -10.90
N SER A 101 -7.44 7.76 -10.05
CA SER A 101 -8.68 7.72 -9.27
C SER A 101 -8.92 8.98 -8.43
N TYR A 102 -7.85 9.70 -8.06
CA TYR A 102 -7.96 10.95 -7.30
C TYR A 102 -8.47 12.12 -8.13
N GLY A 103 -8.45 12.02 -9.47
CA GLY A 103 -8.87 13.11 -10.35
C GLY A 103 -8.03 14.37 -10.17
N THR A 104 -6.75 14.25 -9.77
CA THR A 104 -5.88 15.41 -9.57
C THR A 104 -5.44 15.98 -10.91
N GLU A 105 -5.94 17.15 -11.24
CA GLU A 105 -5.57 17.90 -12.44
C GLU A 105 -4.62 19.03 -12.09
N ALA A 106 -3.60 19.25 -12.91
CA ALA A 106 -2.67 20.35 -12.75
C ALA A 106 -2.78 21.37 -13.88
N LYS A 107 -2.65 22.66 -13.54
CA LYS A 107 -2.37 23.69 -14.52
C LYS A 107 -0.89 23.67 -14.84
N GLN A 108 -0.53 23.49 -16.13
CA GLN A 108 0.85 23.56 -16.59
C GLN A 108 1.17 24.96 -17.13
N GLU A 109 2.27 25.55 -16.65
CA GLU A 109 2.85 26.78 -17.16
C GLU A 109 4.36 26.57 -17.34
N GLY A 110 4.78 26.40 -18.60
CA GLY A 110 6.15 26.00 -18.92
C GLY A 110 6.53 24.67 -18.24
N ASN A 111 7.59 24.70 -17.45
CA ASN A 111 8.06 23.54 -16.68
C ASN A 111 7.47 23.44 -15.26
N THR A 112 6.35 24.09 -15.02
CA THR A 112 5.70 24.14 -13.70
C THR A 112 4.28 23.58 -13.76
N LEU A 113 3.97 22.67 -12.85
CA LEU A 113 2.64 22.13 -12.60
C LEU A 113 2.11 22.73 -11.30
N THR A 114 0.85 23.18 -11.29
CA THR A 114 0.18 23.70 -10.08
C THR A 114 -1.16 22.99 -9.91
N PHE A 115 -1.39 22.44 -8.72
CA PHE A 115 -2.62 21.74 -8.35
C PHE A 115 -2.94 21.90 -6.86
N SER A 116 -4.10 21.44 -6.43
CA SER A 116 -4.57 21.59 -5.05
C SER A 116 -4.96 20.25 -4.44
N LEU A 117 -4.81 20.14 -3.11
CA LEU A 117 -5.35 19.05 -2.31
C LEU A 117 -6.24 19.60 -1.20
N ASP A 118 -7.31 18.91 -0.89
CA ASP A 118 -8.28 19.22 0.18
C ASP A 118 -8.21 18.24 1.36
N ARG A 119 -7.40 17.21 1.23
CA ARG A 119 -7.16 16.18 2.24
C ARG A 119 -5.80 15.52 2.03
N PRO A 120 -5.26 14.80 3.02
CA PRO A 120 -4.03 14.02 2.88
C PRO A 120 -4.08 13.06 1.70
N ARG A 121 -2.99 13.00 0.93
CA ARG A 121 -2.85 12.18 -0.29
C ARG A 121 -1.40 11.80 -0.52
N TYR A 122 -1.21 10.62 -1.08
CA TYR A 122 0.09 10.14 -1.56
C TYR A 122 0.05 10.08 -3.07
N LEU A 123 0.94 10.85 -3.71
CA LEU A 123 0.91 11.07 -5.16
C LEU A 123 2.25 10.73 -5.79
N SER A 124 2.19 10.27 -7.04
CA SER A 124 3.33 10.21 -7.95
C SER A 124 3.15 11.23 -9.07
N VAL A 125 4.16 12.07 -9.30
CA VAL A 125 4.21 13.01 -10.43
C VAL A 125 5.27 12.52 -11.40
N GLU A 126 4.84 12.15 -12.60
CA GLU A 126 5.67 11.59 -13.65
C GLU A 126 5.77 12.55 -14.81
N ILE A 127 6.99 12.85 -15.24
CA ILE A 127 7.26 13.72 -16.39
C ILE A 127 7.73 12.88 -17.56
N ASN A 128 7.10 13.07 -18.72
CA ASN A 128 7.45 12.41 -19.97
C ASN A 128 7.46 10.86 -19.88
N GLY A 129 6.61 10.29 -19.01
CA GLY A 129 6.53 8.84 -18.81
C GLY A 129 7.70 8.24 -18.00
N ASN A 130 8.56 9.06 -17.40
CA ASN A 130 9.62 8.54 -16.54
C ASN A 130 9.05 8.14 -15.17
N ILE A 131 9.03 6.85 -14.90
CA ILE A 131 8.47 6.25 -13.69
C ILE A 131 9.51 5.99 -12.60
N TYR A 132 10.80 6.13 -12.89
CA TYR A 132 11.87 5.88 -11.92
C TYR A 132 12.44 7.17 -11.35
N GLN A 133 12.67 8.18 -12.20
CA GLN A 133 13.13 9.50 -11.76
C GLN A 133 11.94 10.46 -11.67
N ASN A 134 10.88 10.00 -11.02
CA ASN A 134 9.66 10.75 -10.76
C ASN A 134 9.69 11.41 -9.38
N LEU A 135 8.60 12.08 -9.02
CA LEU A 135 8.44 12.71 -7.71
C LEU A 135 7.31 12.01 -6.94
N GLN A 136 7.61 11.49 -5.76
CA GLN A 136 6.60 11.09 -4.79
C GLN A 136 6.27 12.28 -3.89
N ILE A 137 4.99 12.56 -3.67
CA ILE A 137 4.53 13.60 -2.75
C ILE A 137 3.73 12.93 -1.63
N PHE A 138 4.21 13.05 -0.40
CA PHE A 138 3.52 12.62 0.80
C PHE A 138 2.98 13.84 1.52
N ALA A 139 1.71 14.13 1.26
CA ALA A 139 0.95 15.22 1.88
C ALA A 139 0.13 14.61 3.03
N ASP A 140 0.62 14.74 4.23
CA ASP A 140 0.12 14.09 5.45
C ASP A 140 -0.81 15.03 6.25
N ASN A 141 -1.57 14.46 7.18
CA ASN A 141 -2.23 15.21 8.23
C ASN A 141 -1.20 15.70 9.26
N ILE A 142 -1.54 16.75 10.01
CA ILE A 142 -0.66 17.24 11.08
C ILE A 142 -0.75 16.29 12.27
N LEU A 143 0.40 15.76 12.70
CA LEU A 143 0.52 14.97 13.92
C LEU A 143 1.26 15.77 15.00
N GLU A 144 0.54 16.08 16.06
CA GLU A 144 1.12 16.78 17.22
C GLU A 144 1.84 15.81 18.16
N LYS A 145 2.97 16.26 18.73
CA LYS A 145 3.70 15.47 19.72
C LYS A 145 2.78 15.13 20.91
N PRO A 146 2.62 13.84 21.25
CA PRO A 146 1.66 13.44 22.25
C PRO A 146 2.07 13.87 23.67
N LYS A 147 1.07 14.23 24.50
CA LYS A 147 1.24 14.39 25.92
C LYS A 147 1.23 13.00 26.57
N VAL A 148 2.24 12.67 27.35
CA VAL A 148 2.35 11.42 28.10
C VAL A 148 2.28 11.67 29.59
N LYS A 149 1.73 10.72 30.36
CA LYS A 149 1.58 10.86 31.82
C LYS A 149 2.94 10.96 32.54
N LYS A 150 3.91 10.17 32.10
CA LYS A 150 5.26 10.16 32.64
C LYS A 150 6.26 10.46 31.51
N LYS A 151 7.08 11.47 31.66
CA LYS A 151 8.07 11.91 30.65
C LYS A 151 8.99 10.78 30.17
N LYS A 152 9.31 9.82 31.03
CA LYS A 152 10.12 8.62 30.70
C LYS A 152 9.42 7.64 29.76
N ASP A 153 8.10 7.76 29.54
CA ASP A 153 7.36 6.88 28.65
C ASP A 153 7.33 7.40 27.19
N LEU A 154 7.88 8.59 26.95
CA LEU A 154 8.07 9.15 25.60
C LEU A 154 9.53 9.03 25.17
N MET A 155 9.74 8.33 24.05
CA MET A 155 10.97 8.34 23.27
C MET A 155 10.78 9.36 22.15
N TYR A 156 11.45 10.51 22.24
CA TYR A 156 11.29 11.59 21.27
C TYR A 156 12.55 11.73 20.41
N PHE A 157 12.35 11.59 19.10
CA PHE A 157 13.35 11.88 18.08
C PHE A 157 13.00 13.21 17.43
N GLY A 158 13.67 14.29 17.87
CA GLY A 158 13.51 15.62 17.30
C GLY A 158 14.14 15.78 15.92
N PRO A 159 13.96 16.96 15.26
CA PRO A 159 14.57 17.21 13.95
C PRO A 159 16.08 16.96 13.97
N GLY A 160 16.60 16.28 12.95
CA GLY A 160 18.00 15.91 12.83
C GLY A 160 18.22 14.45 12.46
N ILE A 161 19.49 14.04 12.33
CA ILE A 161 19.87 12.65 12.11
C ILE A 161 20.17 11.98 13.46
N HIS A 162 19.46 10.88 13.72
CA HIS A 162 19.70 9.99 14.85
C HIS A 162 20.35 8.71 14.34
N ASP A 163 21.65 8.61 14.43
CA ASP A 163 22.44 7.51 13.85
C ASP A 163 22.74 6.44 14.90
N PHE A 164 22.10 5.29 14.76
CA PHE A 164 22.29 4.10 15.58
C PHE A 164 23.22 3.07 14.90
N LYS A 165 23.94 3.47 13.84
CA LYS A 165 24.89 2.63 13.10
C LYS A 165 24.28 1.33 12.56
N GLY A 166 22.97 1.37 12.22
CA GLY A 166 22.23 0.20 11.74
C GLY A 166 21.74 -0.73 12.84
N ASP A 167 21.92 -0.40 14.13
CA ASP A 167 21.42 -1.20 15.24
C ASP A 167 19.91 -1.05 15.45
N SER A 168 19.34 -2.03 16.15
CA SER A 168 17.95 -2.01 16.55
C SER A 168 17.71 -1.16 17.80
N ILE A 169 16.60 -0.44 17.80
CA ILE A 169 16.08 0.27 18.96
C ILE A 169 14.87 -0.51 19.47
N HIS A 170 15.02 -1.20 20.60
CA HIS A 170 13.92 -1.90 21.21
C HIS A 170 12.95 -0.94 21.92
N ILE A 171 11.66 -1.06 21.61
CA ILE A 171 10.59 -0.26 22.20
C ILE A 171 9.86 -1.13 23.21
N ALA A 172 10.12 -0.89 24.50
CA ALA A 172 9.50 -1.64 25.58
C ALA A 172 8.00 -1.35 25.73
N SER A 173 7.29 -2.24 26.40
CA SER A 173 5.84 -2.12 26.67
C SER A 173 5.47 -0.81 27.33
N GLY A 174 4.33 -0.24 26.92
CA GLY A 174 3.78 1.02 27.44
C GLY A 174 4.50 2.28 26.93
N LYS A 175 5.48 2.16 26.02
CA LYS A 175 6.19 3.30 25.47
C LYS A 175 5.47 3.92 24.27
N THR A 176 5.64 5.23 24.17
CA THR A 176 5.28 6.01 22.99
C THR A 176 6.57 6.53 22.35
N VAL A 177 6.76 6.26 21.08
CA VAL A 177 7.80 6.86 20.23
C VAL A 177 7.15 7.98 19.45
N PHE A 178 7.80 9.13 19.37
CA PHE A 178 7.42 10.21 18.46
C PHE A 178 8.62 10.61 17.61
N ILE A 179 8.48 10.43 16.28
CA ILE A 179 9.50 10.73 15.28
C ILE A 179 9.06 12.01 14.57
N ASP A 180 9.69 13.12 14.94
CA ASP A 180 9.37 14.43 14.38
C ASP A 180 9.49 14.45 12.85
N ASN A 181 8.70 15.30 12.19
CA ASN A 181 8.67 15.40 10.73
C ASN A 181 10.06 15.69 10.12
N GLY A 182 10.94 16.42 10.84
CA GLY A 182 12.32 16.69 10.44
C GLY A 182 13.35 15.66 10.95
N ALA A 183 12.92 14.54 11.55
CA ALA A 183 13.82 13.53 12.07
C ALA A 183 14.10 12.41 11.06
N VAL A 184 15.34 11.94 11.04
CA VAL A 184 15.79 10.76 10.30
C VAL A 184 16.51 9.81 11.24
N ILE A 185 16.00 8.60 11.40
CA ILE A 185 16.61 7.53 12.20
C ILE A 185 17.40 6.61 11.25
N LYS A 186 18.70 6.53 11.40
CA LYS A 186 19.57 5.54 10.76
C LYS A 186 19.74 4.35 11.69
N GLY A 187 18.83 3.41 11.60
CA GLY A 187 18.63 2.25 12.44
C GLY A 187 17.21 1.74 12.28
N TRP A 188 16.80 0.74 13.02
CA TRP A 188 15.48 0.15 12.92
C TRP A 188 14.78 0.02 14.28
N LEU A 189 13.46 0.16 14.28
CA LEU A 189 12.63 0.09 15.48
C LEU A 189 12.06 -1.33 15.63
N SER A 190 12.08 -1.86 16.84
CA SER A 190 11.53 -3.19 17.15
C SER A 190 10.64 -3.17 18.38
N THR A 191 9.43 -3.74 18.26
CA THR A 191 8.51 -3.94 19.39
C THR A 191 8.50 -5.39 19.88
N TYR A 192 9.61 -6.13 19.67
CA TYR A 192 9.68 -7.56 20.00
C TYR A 192 9.18 -7.88 21.42
N GLY A 193 8.12 -8.70 21.53
CA GLY A 193 7.53 -9.11 22.81
C GLY A 193 6.79 -8.02 23.58
N SER A 194 6.57 -6.85 22.99
CA SER A 194 6.02 -5.68 23.68
C SER A 194 4.50 -5.57 23.54
N ARG A 195 3.88 -4.83 24.45
CA ARG A 195 2.44 -4.50 24.44
C ARG A 195 2.20 -3.02 24.73
N ASP A 196 1.05 -2.52 24.25
CA ASP A 196 0.63 -1.14 24.48
C ASP A 196 1.67 -0.12 24.00
N VAL A 197 2.18 -0.30 22.78
CA VAL A 197 3.20 0.55 22.15
C VAL A 197 2.56 1.49 21.16
N LYS A 198 3.05 2.73 21.11
CA LYS A 198 2.71 3.70 20.04
C LYS A 198 3.97 4.18 19.33
N ILE A 199 3.95 4.22 18.00
CA ILE A 199 4.99 4.81 17.15
C ILE A 199 4.31 5.86 16.28
N LEU A 200 4.59 7.13 16.51
CA LEU A 200 3.86 8.27 15.94
C LEU A 200 4.84 9.23 15.25
N GLY A 201 4.30 9.99 14.29
CA GLY A 201 5.03 11.09 13.63
C GLY A 201 5.49 10.76 12.22
N HIS A 202 5.69 11.79 11.42
CA HIS A 202 6.03 11.70 10.01
C HIS A 202 7.54 11.73 9.73
N GLY A 203 8.37 11.35 10.70
CA GLY A 203 9.80 11.17 10.48
C GLY A 203 10.15 9.97 9.62
N ILE A 204 11.42 9.82 9.32
CA ILE A 204 11.95 8.80 8.41
C ILE A 204 12.76 7.78 9.21
N VAL A 205 12.52 6.49 8.96
CA VAL A 205 13.30 5.37 9.53
C VAL A 205 14.01 4.64 8.39
N MET A 206 15.34 4.80 8.29
CA MET A 206 16.17 4.32 7.18
C MET A 206 17.31 3.42 7.68
N PRO A 207 17.07 2.12 7.88
CA PRO A 207 18.09 1.20 8.38
C PRO A 207 19.10 0.72 7.30
N GLY A 208 18.94 1.13 6.07
CA GLY A 208 19.68 0.61 4.92
C GLY A 208 18.98 -0.57 4.26
N HIS A 209 19.51 -1.79 4.41
CA HIS A 209 18.97 -3.01 3.77
C HIS A 209 18.06 -3.85 4.66
N HIS A 210 17.50 -3.29 5.72
CA HIS A 210 16.67 -4.02 6.67
C HIS A 210 15.27 -3.44 6.77
N GLU A 211 14.40 -4.20 7.41
CA GLU A 211 13.10 -3.71 7.83
C GLU A 211 13.28 -2.50 8.76
N GLY A 212 12.55 -1.44 8.51
CA GLY A 212 12.71 -0.22 9.31
C GLY A 212 11.92 -0.23 10.61
N ILE A 213 10.70 -0.78 10.58
CA ILE A 213 9.86 -0.93 11.77
C ILE A 213 9.34 -2.35 11.83
N MET A 214 9.68 -3.09 12.89
CA MET A 214 9.35 -4.49 13.05
C MET A 214 8.43 -4.70 14.24
N VAL A 215 7.19 -5.17 13.98
CA VAL A 215 6.24 -5.56 15.02
C VAL A 215 6.27 -7.07 15.16
N ARG A 216 6.87 -7.59 16.24
CA ARG A 216 7.10 -9.03 16.42
C ARG A 216 6.63 -9.49 17.79
N TYR A 217 5.79 -10.56 17.82
CA TYR A 217 5.24 -11.16 19.03
C TYR A 217 4.64 -10.12 19.99
N SER A 218 4.00 -9.11 19.41
CA SER A 218 3.53 -7.92 20.11
C SER A 218 2.01 -7.87 20.17
N LYS A 219 1.49 -7.12 21.14
CA LYS A 219 0.04 -6.95 21.29
C LYS A 219 -0.32 -5.48 21.54
N ASN A 220 -1.42 -5.02 20.93
CA ASN A 220 -1.91 -3.65 21.05
C ASN A 220 -0.84 -2.63 20.66
N VAL A 221 -0.43 -2.66 19.38
CA VAL A 221 0.54 -1.72 18.81
C VAL A 221 -0.17 -0.76 17.87
N TYR A 222 0.11 0.53 18.01
CA TYR A 222 -0.44 1.58 17.16
C TYR A 222 0.68 2.37 16.49
N ILE A 223 0.69 2.39 15.16
CA ILE A 223 1.69 3.09 14.33
C ILE A 223 0.98 4.12 13.48
N ASP A 224 1.47 5.36 13.46
CA ASP A 224 0.87 6.44 12.70
C ASP A 224 1.91 7.40 12.14
N GLY A 225 2.03 7.45 10.81
CA GLY A 225 2.75 8.48 10.07
C GLY A 225 4.13 8.15 9.51
N PRO A 226 4.92 7.19 9.96
CA PRO A 226 6.32 7.09 9.57
C PRO A 226 6.51 6.73 8.09
N LEU A 227 7.62 7.22 7.50
CA LEU A 227 8.17 6.75 6.24
C LEU A 227 9.34 5.80 6.54
N THR A 228 9.28 4.58 6.01
CA THR A 228 10.27 3.54 6.33
C THR A 228 10.59 2.65 5.12
N THR A 229 11.48 1.67 5.28
CA THR A 229 11.85 0.70 4.23
C THR A 229 10.88 -0.47 4.16
N GLN A 230 10.62 -1.14 5.27
CA GLN A 230 9.64 -2.23 5.40
C GLN A 230 8.97 -2.15 6.77
N LEU A 231 7.73 -2.64 6.85
CA LEU A 231 6.97 -2.69 8.10
C LEU A 231 6.29 -4.06 8.27
N PRO A 232 7.03 -5.12 8.61
CA PRO A 232 6.46 -6.43 8.88
C PRO A 232 5.81 -6.54 10.26
N ILE A 233 4.70 -7.29 10.31
CA ILE A 233 3.97 -7.68 11.50
C ILE A 233 4.00 -9.21 11.60
N GLY A 234 4.64 -9.76 12.62
CA GLY A 234 4.79 -11.21 12.77
C GLY A 234 4.44 -11.71 14.16
N GLY A 235 3.64 -12.82 14.24
CA GLY A 235 3.23 -13.44 15.49
C GLY A 235 2.50 -12.50 16.46
N SER A 236 1.79 -11.50 15.93
CA SER A 236 1.27 -10.37 16.70
C SER A 236 -0.26 -10.30 16.67
N ASP A 237 -0.83 -9.57 17.61
CA ASP A 237 -2.28 -9.41 17.76
C ASP A 237 -2.67 -7.96 18.04
N SER A 238 -3.78 -7.50 17.47
CA SER A 238 -4.32 -6.16 17.70
C SER A 238 -3.31 -5.05 17.31
N VAL A 239 -2.90 -5.03 16.04
CA VAL A 239 -1.99 -4.01 15.49
C VAL A 239 -2.73 -3.09 14.55
N THR A 240 -2.58 -1.79 14.77
CA THR A 240 -3.10 -0.74 13.89
C THR A 240 -1.95 0.04 13.26
N VAL A 241 -1.98 0.19 11.94
CA VAL A 241 -1.02 1.00 11.17
C VAL A 241 -1.78 2.03 10.34
N LYS A 242 -1.47 3.31 10.51
CA LYS A 242 -2.10 4.40 9.77
C LYS A 242 -1.06 5.34 9.17
N ASN A 243 -1.41 5.94 8.03
CA ASN A 243 -0.61 6.99 7.39
C ASN A 243 0.87 6.62 7.18
N ALA A 244 1.20 5.32 7.13
CA ALA A 244 2.58 4.86 6.97
C ALA A 244 2.96 4.73 5.49
N LYS A 245 4.21 5.03 5.19
CA LYS A 245 4.78 4.92 3.85
C LYS A 245 5.97 3.99 3.86
N VAL A 246 6.04 3.09 2.88
CA VAL A 246 7.16 2.18 2.67
C VAL A 246 7.78 2.43 1.31
N MET A 247 9.11 2.57 1.30
CA MET A 247 9.92 2.60 0.07
C MET A 247 11.11 1.67 0.23
N SER A 248 11.16 0.59 -0.56
CA SER A 248 12.24 -0.39 -0.56
C SER A 248 12.89 -0.50 -1.94
N TRP A 249 14.16 -0.93 -2.00
CA TRP A 249 14.96 -0.82 -3.21
C TRP A 249 15.98 -1.95 -3.42
N TYR A 250 15.97 -2.96 -2.59
CA TYR A 250 16.88 -4.11 -2.67
C TYR A 250 16.09 -5.39 -2.85
N GLY A 251 16.71 -6.45 -3.36
CA GLY A 251 16.05 -7.74 -3.51
C GLY A 251 15.39 -8.20 -2.20
N TRP A 252 14.15 -8.68 -2.28
CA TRP A 252 13.27 -8.99 -1.14
C TRP A 252 12.92 -7.78 -0.26
N GLY A 253 12.84 -6.61 -0.88
CA GLY A 253 12.39 -5.38 -0.23
C GLY A 253 10.87 -5.26 -0.25
N ASP A 254 10.20 -6.04 0.62
CA ASP A 254 8.75 -6.01 0.75
C ASP A 254 8.22 -4.72 1.38
N GLY A 255 6.90 -4.57 1.42
CA GLY A 255 6.21 -3.47 2.05
C GLY A 255 5.66 -3.80 3.43
N PHE A 256 4.37 -4.09 3.47
CA PHE A 256 3.61 -4.40 4.68
C PHE A 256 3.31 -5.90 4.73
N ASN A 257 4.15 -6.64 5.42
CA ASN A 257 4.00 -8.08 5.57
C ASN A 257 3.25 -8.44 6.84
N ILE A 258 2.36 -9.42 6.76
CA ILE A 258 1.64 -9.97 7.89
C ILE A 258 1.92 -11.47 7.94
N PHE A 259 2.55 -11.93 9.02
CA PHE A 259 2.89 -13.34 9.25
C PHE A 259 2.22 -13.84 10.53
N ALA A 260 1.42 -14.92 10.46
CA ALA A 260 0.83 -15.59 11.63
C ALA A 260 0.24 -14.58 12.66
N SER A 261 -0.54 -13.62 12.21
CA SER A 261 -1.01 -12.48 13.03
C SER A 261 -2.51 -12.27 12.87
N ASN A 262 -3.16 -11.75 13.93
CA ASN A 262 -4.61 -11.58 13.96
C ASN A 262 -5.02 -10.17 14.38
N ASN A 263 -6.25 -9.76 13.99
CA ASN A 263 -6.82 -8.47 14.37
C ASN A 263 -5.94 -7.29 13.92
N ILE A 264 -5.61 -7.28 12.62
CA ILE A 264 -4.75 -6.26 12.01
C ILE A 264 -5.62 -5.24 11.27
N TYR A 265 -5.36 -3.97 11.52
CA TYR A 265 -6.00 -2.86 10.82
C TYR A 265 -4.95 -1.94 10.22
N GLN A 266 -5.02 -1.75 8.91
CA GLN A 266 -4.11 -0.88 8.15
C GLN A 266 -4.93 0.11 7.32
N GLU A 267 -4.57 1.41 7.33
CA GLU A 267 -5.33 2.46 6.66
C GLU A 267 -4.45 3.61 6.19
N HIS A 268 -4.76 4.15 5.01
CA HIS A 268 -4.08 5.27 4.37
C HIS A 268 -2.57 5.02 4.26
N LEU A 269 -2.22 4.10 3.38
CA LEU A 269 -0.86 3.61 3.20
C LEU A 269 -0.31 3.92 1.82
N PHE A 270 1.00 3.94 1.72
CA PHE A 270 1.74 3.95 0.47
C PHE A 270 2.85 2.90 0.51
N ALA A 271 3.00 2.12 -0.56
CA ALA A 271 4.15 1.25 -0.75
C ALA A 271 4.70 1.39 -2.16
N ARG A 272 6.00 1.62 -2.27
CA ARG A 272 6.78 1.40 -3.49
C ARG A 272 7.90 0.44 -3.16
N THR A 273 7.85 -0.76 -3.76
CA THR A 273 8.62 -1.90 -3.27
C THR A 273 9.40 -2.60 -4.38
N SER A 274 10.51 -3.22 -3.99
CA SER A 274 11.32 -4.09 -4.83
C SER A 274 10.98 -5.58 -4.67
N ASP A 275 9.90 -5.87 -3.97
CA ASP A 275 9.21 -7.15 -3.83
C ASP A 275 7.73 -6.84 -3.49
N ASP A 276 7.00 -7.70 -2.78
CA ASP A 276 5.56 -7.56 -2.55
C ASP A 276 5.19 -6.30 -1.73
N CYS A 277 4.18 -5.54 -2.16
CA CYS A 277 3.71 -4.37 -1.40
C CYS A 277 2.94 -4.77 -0.13
N SER A 278 2.14 -5.83 -0.20
CA SER A 278 1.32 -6.34 0.91
C SER A 278 1.24 -7.86 0.86
N THR A 279 1.62 -8.52 1.96
CA THR A 279 1.54 -9.98 2.05
C THR A 279 0.78 -10.43 3.28
N ILE A 280 0.10 -11.58 3.15
CA ILE A 280 -0.51 -12.30 4.28
C ILE A 280 -0.11 -13.76 4.19
N TYR A 281 0.76 -14.19 5.09
CA TYR A 281 1.29 -15.54 5.17
C TYR A 281 1.01 -16.16 6.54
N CYS A 282 0.80 -17.48 6.58
CA CYS A 282 0.70 -18.26 7.81
C CYS A 282 2.09 -18.45 8.46
N THR A 283 2.38 -19.63 8.98
CA THR A 283 3.68 -19.96 9.57
C THR A 283 4.82 -19.65 8.61
N ARG A 284 5.73 -18.80 9.05
CA ARG A 284 6.95 -18.47 8.30
C ARG A 284 8.10 -18.19 9.25
N LYS A 285 9.24 -18.84 9.04
CA LYS A 285 10.39 -18.76 9.94
C LYS A 285 9.96 -19.11 11.38
N ASN A 286 10.05 -18.16 12.31
CA ASN A 286 9.71 -18.37 13.73
C ASN A 286 8.29 -17.92 14.09
N TYR A 287 7.50 -17.45 13.13
CA TYR A 287 6.09 -17.09 13.37
C TYR A 287 5.21 -18.29 13.08
N HIS A 288 4.31 -18.64 13.98
CA HIS A 288 3.48 -19.86 13.88
C HIS A 288 2.00 -19.52 14.00
N GLY A 289 1.20 -20.09 13.11
CA GLY A 289 -0.25 -19.99 13.11
C GLY A 289 -0.82 -19.38 11.83
N GLY A 290 -2.15 -19.31 11.78
CA GLY A 290 -2.89 -18.70 10.71
C GLY A 290 -3.02 -17.18 10.85
N CYS A 291 -3.76 -16.57 9.92
CA CYS A 291 -4.09 -15.14 9.91
C CYS A 291 -5.59 -14.94 9.84
N ARG A 292 -6.16 -14.05 10.68
CA ARG A 292 -7.59 -13.73 10.62
C ARG A 292 -7.91 -12.32 11.09
N ASN A 293 -9.07 -11.81 10.63
CA ASN A 293 -9.55 -10.47 10.98
C ASN A 293 -8.56 -9.38 10.55
N ILE A 294 -8.29 -9.32 9.25
CA ILE A 294 -7.36 -8.35 8.67
C ILE A 294 -8.15 -7.37 7.80
N THR A 295 -7.98 -6.09 8.08
CA THR A 295 -8.58 -5.00 7.28
C THR A 295 -7.49 -4.06 6.80
N ILE A 296 -7.43 -3.86 5.48
CA ILE A 296 -6.47 -3.00 4.80
C ILE A 296 -7.25 -2.03 3.91
N LYS A 297 -7.08 -0.72 4.14
CA LYS A 297 -7.86 0.32 3.46
C LYS A 297 -7.01 1.47 2.94
N ASP A 298 -7.52 2.14 1.90
CA ASP A 298 -6.93 3.37 1.38
C ASP A 298 -5.43 3.21 1.12
N PHE A 299 -5.06 2.28 0.24
CA PHE A 299 -3.67 1.94 0.01
C PHE A 299 -3.25 2.17 -1.44
N VAL A 300 -2.19 2.95 -1.64
CA VAL A 300 -1.54 3.19 -2.93
C VAL A 300 -0.35 2.26 -3.07
N MET A 301 -0.40 1.34 -4.03
CA MET A 301 0.59 0.28 -4.24
C MET A 301 1.36 0.45 -5.54
N TRP A 302 2.66 0.34 -5.46
CA TRP A 302 3.59 0.38 -6.59
C TRP A 302 4.62 -0.73 -6.44
N ALA A 303 4.40 -1.86 -7.10
CA ALA A 303 5.35 -2.96 -7.14
C ALA A 303 6.33 -2.75 -8.30
N ASP A 304 7.55 -2.28 -8.02
CA ASP A 304 8.63 -2.23 -9.01
C ASP A 304 9.05 -3.64 -9.43
N VAL A 305 8.89 -4.61 -8.52
CA VAL A 305 9.07 -6.06 -8.70
C VAL A 305 7.99 -6.79 -7.90
N ALA A 306 7.62 -7.98 -8.32
CA ALA A 306 6.65 -8.89 -7.69
C ALA A 306 5.22 -8.30 -7.58
N HIS A 307 4.54 -8.42 -6.46
CA HIS A 307 3.10 -8.22 -6.38
C HIS A 307 2.69 -6.96 -5.62
N PRO A 308 1.62 -6.31 -6.06
CA PRO A 308 0.87 -5.43 -5.15
C PRO A 308 0.30 -6.20 -3.94
N ILE A 309 -0.33 -7.35 -4.18
CA ILE A 309 -0.92 -8.19 -3.12
C ILE A 309 -0.55 -9.66 -3.33
N MET A 310 -0.03 -10.31 -2.28
CA MET A 310 0.21 -11.75 -2.23
C MET A 310 -0.36 -12.37 -0.94
N ILE A 311 -1.22 -13.37 -1.10
CA ILE A 311 -1.85 -14.10 0.00
C ILE A 311 -1.54 -15.59 -0.13
N GLY A 312 -1.13 -16.26 0.96
CA GLY A 312 -1.14 -17.71 1.15
C GLY A 312 0.11 -18.41 0.77
N LEU A 313 1.03 -18.03 0.06
CA LEU A 313 2.16 -18.75 -0.53
C LEU A 313 2.96 -19.62 0.46
N HIS A 314 3.19 -19.13 1.65
CA HIS A 314 4.06 -19.76 2.65
C HIS A 314 3.33 -20.19 3.91
N SER A 315 3.54 -21.46 4.31
CA SER A 315 3.34 -22.00 5.65
C SER A 315 4.36 -23.12 5.86
N GLU A 316 5.43 -22.81 6.54
CA GLU A 316 6.55 -23.74 6.76
C GLU A 316 6.22 -24.79 7.84
N THR A 317 5.00 -25.35 7.82
CA THR A 317 4.51 -26.37 8.75
C THR A 317 3.62 -27.39 8.03
N PRO A 318 3.60 -28.68 8.47
CA PRO A 318 2.64 -29.66 7.98
C PRO A 318 1.23 -29.46 8.54
N GLU A 319 1.04 -28.55 9.50
CA GLU A 319 -0.26 -28.28 10.11
C GLU A 319 -1.23 -27.60 9.17
N ASN A 320 -2.52 -27.84 9.39
CA ASN A 320 -3.58 -27.20 8.63
C ASN A 320 -3.81 -25.78 9.17
N GLU A 321 -3.33 -24.78 8.44
CA GLU A 321 -3.52 -23.37 8.79
C GLU A 321 -4.58 -22.70 7.93
N GLU A 322 -4.98 -21.49 8.32
CA GLU A 322 -6.05 -20.76 7.66
C GLU A 322 -5.77 -19.26 7.60
N ILE A 323 -6.06 -18.68 6.45
CA ILE A 323 -6.19 -17.21 6.28
C ILE A 323 -7.67 -16.93 6.07
N SER A 324 -8.29 -16.15 6.97
CA SER A 324 -9.73 -15.90 6.90
C SER A 324 -10.15 -14.51 7.38
N ASN A 325 -11.31 -14.08 6.90
CA ASN A 325 -11.89 -12.77 7.21
C ASN A 325 -10.91 -11.63 6.91
N VAL A 326 -10.60 -11.46 5.62
CA VAL A 326 -9.67 -10.44 5.10
C VAL A 326 -10.44 -9.46 4.22
N LEU A 327 -10.23 -8.18 4.44
CA LEU A 327 -10.79 -7.10 3.63
C LEU A 327 -9.67 -6.19 3.11
N TYR A 328 -9.62 -6.04 1.78
CA TYR A 328 -8.94 -4.93 1.11
C TYR A 328 -9.98 -3.98 0.54
N ASP A 329 -9.94 -2.69 0.88
CA ASP A 329 -10.93 -1.71 0.49
C ASP A 329 -10.29 -0.38 0.05
N ASN A 330 -10.72 0.15 -1.09
CA ASN A 330 -10.20 1.38 -1.67
C ASN A 330 -8.68 1.34 -1.94
N ILE A 331 -8.31 0.54 -2.93
CA ILE A 331 -6.91 0.25 -3.28
C ILE A 331 -6.60 0.80 -4.66
N ASP A 332 -5.51 1.55 -4.76
CA ASP A 332 -4.96 2.03 -6.02
C ASP A 332 -3.67 1.27 -6.36
N ILE A 333 -3.69 0.45 -7.40
CA ILE A 333 -2.50 -0.24 -7.91
C ILE A 333 -1.94 0.56 -9.09
N LEU A 334 -0.80 1.19 -8.89
CA LEU A 334 -0.14 2.04 -9.89
C LEU A 334 0.75 1.22 -10.82
N GLU A 335 1.42 0.20 -10.30
CA GLU A 335 2.36 -0.62 -11.04
C GLU A 335 2.38 -2.06 -10.56
N HIS A 336 2.60 -2.96 -11.52
CA HIS A 336 2.94 -4.36 -11.29
C HIS A 336 3.94 -4.78 -12.37
N THR A 337 5.05 -5.41 -11.95
CA THR A 337 6.04 -5.94 -12.87
C THR A 337 6.64 -7.22 -12.30
N GLU A 338 6.31 -8.36 -12.92
CA GLU A 338 6.88 -9.66 -12.56
C GLU A 338 7.30 -10.44 -13.81
N ASN A 339 8.53 -10.94 -13.82
CA ASN A 339 9.08 -11.68 -14.93
C ASN A 339 8.66 -13.16 -14.94
N GLN A 340 8.41 -13.75 -13.79
CA GLN A 340 7.98 -15.13 -13.65
C GLN A 340 6.48 -15.22 -13.96
N ILE A 341 6.12 -15.77 -15.11
CA ILE A 341 4.73 -15.79 -15.57
C ILE A 341 3.77 -16.53 -14.63
N ASP A 342 4.24 -17.56 -13.98
CA ASP A 342 3.46 -18.33 -13.01
C ASP A 342 3.37 -17.66 -11.63
N TYR A 343 4.07 -16.54 -11.45
CA TYR A 343 4.13 -15.77 -10.20
C TYR A 343 3.60 -14.34 -10.36
N GLN A 344 2.99 -14.00 -11.49
CA GLN A 344 2.36 -12.69 -11.74
C GLN A 344 1.02 -12.58 -10.99
N GLY A 345 0.54 -11.35 -10.78
CA GLY A 345 -0.80 -11.04 -10.26
C GLY A 345 -0.85 -9.72 -9.50
N CYS A 346 -1.71 -8.79 -9.92
CA CYS A 346 -2.03 -7.62 -9.12
C CYS A 346 -2.70 -8.03 -7.80
N ILE A 347 -3.63 -9.00 -7.90
CA ILE A 347 -4.25 -9.69 -6.78
C ILE A 347 -3.81 -11.15 -6.87
N GLY A 348 -2.83 -11.53 -6.06
CA GLY A 348 -2.29 -12.88 -5.97
C GLY A 348 -2.82 -13.62 -4.75
N ILE A 349 -3.44 -14.80 -4.98
CA ILE A 349 -3.70 -15.80 -3.96
C ILE A 349 -3.04 -17.08 -4.44
N ASN A 350 -1.75 -17.23 -4.17
CA ASN A 350 -1.00 -18.44 -4.51
C ASN A 350 -0.98 -19.35 -3.28
N ASN A 351 -1.99 -20.22 -3.18
CA ASN A 351 -2.23 -21.00 -2.00
C ASN A 351 -1.42 -22.29 -2.00
N GLY A 352 -0.39 -22.36 -1.17
CA GLY A 352 0.49 -23.52 -0.94
C GLY A 352 0.47 -24.00 0.52
N ASP A 353 1.34 -24.91 0.85
CA ASP A 353 1.70 -25.33 2.22
C ASP A 353 0.52 -25.67 3.15
N ASN A 354 -0.47 -26.44 2.66
CA ASN A 354 -1.65 -26.86 3.44
C ASN A 354 -2.52 -25.70 3.99
N ILE A 355 -2.39 -24.50 3.46
CA ILE A 355 -3.23 -23.36 3.87
C ILE A 355 -4.63 -23.49 3.25
N LEU A 356 -5.67 -23.12 4.00
CA LEU A 356 -6.98 -22.76 3.47
C LEU A 356 -7.12 -21.24 3.48
N VAL A 357 -7.36 -20.65 2.30
CA VAL A 357 -7.70 -19.23 2.19
C VAL A 357 -9.20 -19.10 2.00
N LYS A 358 -9.91 -18.39 2.90
CA LYS A 358 -11.36 -18.24 2.78
C LYS A 358 -11.90 -16.90 3.28
N GLY A 359 -13.03 -16.48 2.72
CA GLY A 359 -13.72 -15.27 3.16
C GLY A 359 -12.85 -14.01 2.97
N VAL A 360 -12.30 -13.83 1.76
CA VAL A 360 -11.52 -12.64 1.40
C VAL A 360 -12.35 -11.74 0.50
N THR A 361 -12.41 -10.47 0.83
CA THR A 361 -13.08 -9.44 0.02
C THR A 361 -12.06 -8.43 -0.48
N PHE A 362 -12.05 -8.22 -1.79
CA PHE A 362 -11.36 -7.14 -2.48
C PHE A 362 -12.42 -6.20 -3.03
N GLN A 363 -12.44 -4.93 -2.58
CA GLN A 363 -13.45 -3.99 -3.07
C GLN A 363 -12.90 -2.60 -3.33
N ASN A 364 -13.51 -1.90 -4.31
CA ASN A 364 -13.16 -0.53 -4.68
C ASN A 364 -11.69 -0.41 -5.13
N PHE A 365 -11.30 -1.21 -6.13
CA PHE A 365 -9.95 -1.20 -6.69
C PHE A 365 -9.89 -0.38 -7.96
N HIS A 366 -8.84 0.42 -8.07
CA HIS A 366 -8.41 1.08 -9.29
C HIS A 366 -7.04 0.55 -9.67
N ILE A 367 -6.96 -0.14 -10.79
CA ILE A 367 -5.71 -0.70 -11.31
C ILE A 367 -5.34 0.08 -12.57
N ASP A 368 -4.23 0.81 -12.51
CA ASP A 368 -3.67 1.53 -13.65
C ASP A 368 -3.03 0.55 -14.66
N ASN A 369 -2.59 1.06 -15.81
CA ASN A 369 -1.86 0.27 -16.79
C ASN A 369 -0.60 -0.34 -16.18
N ILE A 370 -0.54 -1.66 -16.11
CA ILE A 370 0.59 -2.42 -15.58
C ILE A 370 1.62 -2.73 -16.67
N ARG A 371 2.91 -2.72 -16.30
CA ARG A 371 3.99 -2.93 -17.26
C ARG A 371 4.11 -4.38 -17.73
N LYS A 372 4.00 -5.33 -16.80
CA LYS A 372 4.14 -6.77 -17.10
C LYS A 372 3.53 -7.61 -16.00
N GLY A 373 2.44 -8.25 -16.30
CA GLY A 373 1.77 -9.11 -15.33
C GLY A 373 0.32 -9.40 -15.69
N MET A 374 -0.39 -9.98 -14.76
CA MET A 374 -1.82 -10.31 -14.86
C MET A 374 -2.61 -9.63 -13.75
N LEU A 375 -3.92 -9.46 -13.94
CA LEU A 375 -4.77 -8.85 -12.93
C LEU A 375 -5.01 -9.79 -11.74
N PHE A 376 -5.29 -11.06 -12.04
CA PHE A 376 -5.64 -12.05 -11.03
C PHE A 376 -4.79 -13.31 -11.18
N ASN A 377 -4.28 -13.81 -10.06
CA ASN A 377 -3.62 -15.11 -9.97
C ASN A 377 -4.09 -15.82 -8.69
N MET A 378 -5.21 -16.55 -8.81
CA MET A 378 -5.82 -17.25 -7.68
C MET A 378 -5.68 -18.75 -7.90
N ARG A 379 -4.64 -19.35 -7.35
CA ARG A 379 -4.34 -20.76 -7.55
C ARG A 379 -4.09 -21.49 -6.26
N VAL A 380 -4.70 -22.67 -6.14
CA VAL A 380 -4.15 -23.70 -5.26
C VAL A 380 -2.97 -24.33 -5.98
N CYS A 381 -1.78 -24.16 -5.48
CA CYS A 381 -0.56 -24.53 -6.19
C CYS A 381 0.44 -25.29 -5.32
N PHE A 382 1.34 -25.99 -5.98
CA PHE A 382 2.55 -26.53 -5.40
C PHE A 382 3.76 -25.97 -6.14
N ASN A 383 4.15 -24.75 -5.80
CA ASN A 383 5.37 -24.17 -6.31
C ASN A 383 6.57 -24.67 -5.49
N LYS A 384 7.32 -25.63 -6.04
CA LYS A 384 8.46 -26.27 -5.37
C LYS A 384 9.58 -25.33 -4.93
N LYS A 385 9.61 -24.10 -5.47
CA LYS A 385 10.56 -23.07 -5.06
C LYS A 385 10.17 -22.43 -3.72
N TYR A 386 8.87 -22.33 -3.46
CA TYR A 386 8.34 -21.57 -2.33
C TYR A 386 7.50 -22.39 -1.34
N CYS A 387 7.02 -23.57 -1.76
CA CYS A 387 6.10 -24.39 -0.97
C CYS A 387 6.65 -25.80 -0.78
N SER A 388 6.33 -26.42 0.35
CA SER A 388 6.62 -27.83 0.65
C SER A 388 5.46 -28.77 0.29
N ALA A 389 4.25 -28.25 0.17
CA ALA A 389 3.01 -28.96 -0.17
C ALA A 389 2.05 -28.09 -0.98
N PRO A 390 1.04 -28.65 -1.67
CA PRO A 390 -0.04 -27.84 -2.23
C PRO A 390 -0.94 -27.29 -1.12
N GLY A 391 -1.61 -26.18 -1.41
CA GLY A 391 -2.64 -25.60 -0.53
C GLY A 391 -3.86 -26.51 -0.39
N ARG A 392 -4.71 -26.26 0.62
CA ARG A 392 -5.95 -27.01 0.83
C ARG A 392 -7.12 -26.52 -0.01
N GLY A 393 -7.19 -25.22 -0.31
CA GLY A 393 -8.27 -24.63 -1.09
C GLY A 393 -8.33 -23.11 -1.00
N ILE A 394 -9.10 -22.52 -1.91
CA ILE A 394 -9.46 -21.09 -1.90
C ILE A 394 -10.98 -21.02 -1.95
N GLU A 395 -11.62 -20.41 -0.96
CA GLU A 395 -13.09 -20.43 -0.83
C GLU A 395 -13.65 -19.04 -0.47
N ASP A 396 -14.83 -18.73 -1.02
CA ASP A 396 -15.60 -17.53 -0.68
C ASP A 396 -14.84 -16.22 -0.90
N ILE A 397 -14.40 -15.97 -2.14
CA ILE A 397 -13.70 -14.76 -2.54
C ILE A 397 -14.66 -13.81 -3.27
N THR A 398 -14.75 -12.59 -2.78
CA THR A 398 -15.54 -11.52 -3.42
C THR A 398 -14.62 -10.43 -3.98
N LEU A 399 -14.80 -10.10 -5.27
CA LEU A 399 -14.13 -9.00 -5.96
C LEU A 399 -15.21 -8.00 -6.40
N ARG A 400 -15.32 -6.87 -5.71
CA ARG A 400 -16.39 -5.87 -5.92
C ARG A 400 -15.82 -4.53 -6.37
N ASN A 401 -16.43 -3.93 -7.41
CA ASN A 401 -16.00 -2.64 -7.94
C ASN A 401 -14.52 -2.63 -8.29
N ILE A 402 -14.08 -3.58 -9.11
CA ILE A 402 -12.68 -3.65 -9.58
C ILE A 402 -12.64 -2.99 -10.96
N ALA A 403 -11.87 -1.92 -11.09
CA ALA A 403 -11.69 -1.20 -12.34
C ALA A 403 -10.24 -1.29 -12.82
N TYR A 404 -10.02 -1.84 -14.01
CA TYR A 404 -8.75 -1.81 -14.71
C TYR A 404 -8.80 -0.83 -15.88
N THR A 405 -7.79 0.03 -15.98
CA THR A 405 -7.63 0.97 -17.08
C THR A 405 -6.22 0.85 -17.66
N GLY A 406 -6.10 0.27 -18.85
CA GLY A 406 -4.80 0.07 -19.47
C GLY A 406 -4.85 -0.80 -20.71
N GLU A 407 -3.67 -1.20 -21.20
CA GLU A 407 -3.51 -2.16 -22.28
C GLU A 407 -3.86 -3.57 -21.81
N ALA A 408 -3.94 -4.53 -22.74
CA ALA A 408 -4.25 -5.91 -22.41
C ALA A 408 -3.17 -6.53 -21.51
N PRO A 409 -3.49 -6.92 -20.26
CA PRO A 409 -2.55 -7.62 -19.39
C PRO A 409 -2.36 -9.07 -19.86
N ASN A 410 -1.39 -9.77 -19.26
CA ASN A 410 -1.30 -11.22 -19.44
C ASN A 410 -2.57 -11.90 -18.92
N MET A 411 -2.88 -13.08 -19.47
CA MET A 411 -4.05 -13.85 -19.10
C MET A 411 -4.04 -14.17 -17.59
N GLY A 412 -5.09 -13.79 -16.88
CA GLY A 412 -5.30 -14.13 -15.47
C GLY A 412 -5.56 -15.62 -15.28
N ILE A 413 -5.35 -16.13 -14.07
CA ILE A 413 -5.53 -17.56 -13.75
C ILE A 413 -6.36 -17.71 -12.47
N ILE A 414 -7.41 -18.56 -12.56
CA ILE A 414 -8.15 -19.04 -11.39
C ILE A 414 -8.17 -20.58 -11.51
N ALA A 415 -7.46 -21.29 -10.61
CA ALA A 415 -7.27 -22.73 -10.77
C ALA A 415 -7.13 -23.45 -9.43
N GLY A 416 -7.93 -24.51 -9.25
CA GLY A 416 -7.71 -25.50 -8.21
C GLY A 416 -6.57 -26.46 -8.59
N TYR A 417 -6.13 -27.28 -7.65
CA TYR A 417 -5.01 -28.21 -7.80
C TYR A 417 -5.48 -29.59 -8.24
N ASP A 418 -6.46 -30.13 -7.55
CA ASP A 418 -7.09 -31.43 -7.80
C ASP A 418 -8.53 -31.45 -7.27
N GLU A 419 -9.24 -32.60 -7.38
CA GLU A 419 -10.63 -32.76 -6.94
C GLU A 419 -10.86 -32.47 -5.44
N SER A 420 -9.82 -32.60 -4.61
CA SER A 420 -9.90 -32.36 -3.16
C SER A 420 -9.45 -30.96 -2.76
N ARG A 421 -8.73 -30.24 -3.63
CA ARG A 421 -8.09 -28.95 -3.38
C ARG A 421 -8.55 -27.92 -4.43
N LYS A 422 -9.80 -27.52 -4.28
CA LYS A 422 -10.49 -26.68 -5.25
C LYS A 422 -10.43 -25.19 -4.93
N VAL A 423 -10.77 -24.40 -5.94
CA VAL A 423 -11.19 -23.01 -5.78
C VAL A 423 -12.72 -22.99 -5.82
N LYS A 424 -13.38 -22.36 -4.83
CA LYS A 424 -14.83 -22.38 -4.72
C LYS A 424 -15.42 -20.99 -4.42
N ASN A 425 -16.58 -20.70 -5.00
CA ASN A 425 -17.38 -19.51 -4.71
C ASN A 425 -16.61 -18.21 -4.97
N ILE A 426 -16.17 -18.00 -6.20
CA ILE A 426 -15.53 -16.74 -6.63
C ILE A 426 -16.59 -15.84 -7.24
N ARG A 427 -16.76 -14.64 -6.69
CA ARG A 427 -17.76 -13.70 -7.12
C ARG A 427 -17.16 -12.37 -7.55
N PHE A 428 -17.31 -12.04 -8.82
CA PHE A 428 -17.04 -10.72 -9.36
C PHE A 428 -18.32 -9.89 -9.38
N GLU A 429 -18.31 -8.71 -8.77
CA GLU A 429 -19.39 -7.74 -8.75
C GLU A 429 -18.88 -6.42 -9.33
N ASN A 430 -19.49 -5.93 -10.42
CA ASN A 430 -19.09 -4.70 -11.09
C ASN A 430 -17.59 -4.66 -11.44
N PHE A 431 -17.08 -5.71 -12.09
CA PHE A 431 -15.72 -5.74 -12.64
C PHE A 431 -15.70 -5.04 -14.00
N THR A 432 -14.78 -4.09 -14.18
CA THR A 432 -14.66 -3.33 -15.42
C THR A 432 -13.25 -3.39 -16.01
N ILE A 433 -13.17 -3.49 -17.32
CA ILE A 433 -11.94 -3.34 -18.11
C ILE A 433 -12.15 -2.19 -19.09
N ASN A 434 -11.38 -1.13 -18.96
CA ASN A 434 -11.50 0.09 -19.77
C ASN A 434 -12.95 0.62 -19.84
N GLY A 435 -13.64 0.65 -18.68
CA GLY A 435 -15.02 1.12 -18.54
C GLY A 435 -16.08 0.13 -19.01
N LYS A 436 -15.72 -1.02 -19.60
CA LYS A 436 -16.66 -2.06 -20.02
C LYS A 436 -16.91 -3.03 -18.87
N VAL A 437 -18.16 -3.14 -18.42
CA VAL A 437 -18.56 -4.10 -17.37
C VAL A 437 -18.48 -5.53 -17.92
N ILE A 438 -17.80 -6.40 -17.19
CA ILE A 438 -17.70 -7.84 -17.45
C ILE A 438 -18.73 -8.55 -16.58
N SER A 439 -19.75 -9.14 -17.17
CA SER A 439 -20.82 -9.83 -16.45
C SER A 439 -21.40 -11.00 -17.25
N ASP A 440 -22.06 -11.92 -16.58
CA ASP A 440 -22.63 -13.11 -17.21
C ASP A 440 -23.70 -12.76 -18.26
N ASP A 441 -24.36 -11.63 -18.10
CA ASP A 441 -25.38 -11.07 -19.03
C ASP A 441 -24.85 -9.94 -19.92
N MET A 442 -23.52 -9.76 -20.04
CA MET A 442 -22.95 -8.67 -20.83
C MET A 442 -23.31 -8.77 -22.32
N PRO A 443 -23.61 -7.64 -22.99
CA PRO A 443 -23.91 -7.65 -24.42
C PRO A 443 -22.69 -8.03 -25.25
N GLY A 444 -22.96 -8.73 -26.37
CA GLY A 444 -21.92 -9.10 -27.34
C GLY A 444 -21.03 -10.29 -26.94
N LYS A 445 -21.29 -10.94 -25.81
CA LYS A 445 -20.64 -12.21 -25.46
C LYS A 445 -21.17 -13.31 -26.38
N PRO A 446 -20.32 -14.04 -27.12
CA PRO A 446 -20.75 -15.17 -27.91
C PRO A 446 -21.44 -16.24 -27.05
N LYS A 447 -22.46 -16.89 -27.59
CA LYS A 447 -23.34 -17.81 -26.85
C LYS A 447 -22.59 -18.95 -26.14
N TRP A 448 -21.51 -19.41 -26.73
CA TRP A 448 -20.68 -20.53 -26.20
C TRP A 448 -19.44 -20.07 -25.41
N TYR A 449 -19.23 -18.75 -25.27
CA TYR A 449 -18.11 -18.25 -24.47
C TYR A 449 -18.48 -18.21 -23.00
N LYS A 450 -17.54 -18.60 -22.12
CA LYS A 450 -17.62 -18.31 -20.69
C LYS A 450 -17.35 -16.82 -20.45
N THR A 451 -17.89 -16.26 -19.40
CA THR A 451 -17.61 -14.85 -19.05
C THR A 451 -16.15 -14.62 -18.70
N ALA A 452 -15.49 -15.63 -18.13
CA ALA A 452 -14.06 -15.62 -17.88
C ALA A 452 -13.22 -15.40 -19.16
N ASP A 453 -13.67 -15.93 -20.33
CA ASP A 453 -13.00 -15.70 -21.63
C ASP A 453 -13.05 -14.22 -22.02
N MET A 454 -14.15 -13.52 -21.70
CA MET A 454 -14.32 -12.09 -21.96
C MET A 454 -13.47 -11.22 -20.99
N ALA A 455 -13.09 -11.77 -19.86
CA ALA A 455 -12.23 -11.16 -18.85
C ALA A 455 -10.74 -11.48 -19.05
N ASN A 456 -10.39 -12.26 -20.07
CA ASN A 456 -9.05 -12.81 -20.27
C ASN A 456 -8.53 -13.60 -19.05
N ILE A 457 -9.36 -14.48 -18.49
CA ILE A 457 -9.07 -15.31 -17.30
C ILE A 457 -9.20 -16.78 -17.66
N TYR A 458 -8.12 -17.54 -17.49
CA TYR A 458 -8.17 -19.00 -17.54
C TYR A 458 -8.78 -19.58 -16.26
N VAL A 459 -9.73 -20.50 -16.41
CA VAL A 459 -10.39 -21.21 -15.32
C VAL A 459 -10.32 -22.71 -15.60
N ASN A 460 -9.71 -23.49 -14.69
CA ASN A 460 -9.61 -24.94 -14.86
C ASN A 460 -10.81 -25.71 -14.30
N ASP A 461 -10.83 -27.03 -14.46
CA ASP A 461 -11.95 -27.89 -14.07
C ASP A 461 -12.09 -28.10 -12.54
N HIS A 462 -11.13 -27.63 -11.76
CA HIS A 462 -11.14 -27.68 -10.28
C HIS A 462 -11.62 -26.36 -9.65
N VAL A 463 -12.44 -25.59 -10.39
CA VAL A 463 -13.09 -24.37 -9.91
C VAL A 463 -14.59 -24.59 -9.87
N ASP A 464 -15.15 -24.52 -8.69
CA ASP A 464 -16.60 -24.65 -8.49
C ASP A 464 -17.20 -23.27 -8.20
N ASN A 465 -18.23 -22.89 -8.97
CA ASN A 465 -19.04 -21.68 -8.76
C ASN A 465 -18.27 -20.35 -8.88
N ILE A 466 -17.99 -19.96 -10.11
CA ILE A 466 -17.51 -18.61 -10.44
C ILE A 466 -18.64 -17.81 -11.10
N THR A 467 -18.88 -16.59 -10.64
CA THR A 467 -19.97 -15.71 -11.15
C THR A 467 -19.46 -14.30 -11.41
N PHE A 468 -20.04 -13.66 -12.43
CA PHE A 468 -19.76 -12.28 -12.80
C PHE A 468 -21.09 -11.50 -12.85
N CYS A 469 -21.30 -10.63 -11.85
CA CYS A 469 -22.50 -9.82 -11.68
C CYS A 469 -22.23 -8.34 -12.03
N LYS A 470 -23.30 -7.61 -12.41
CA LYS A 470 -23.24 -6.13 -12.51
C LYS A 470 -23.22 -5.51 -11.13
#